data_977448a96009769189328abb9f7c41f0
#
_entry.id   977448a96009769189328abb9f7c41f0
#
_cell.length_a   1.000
_cell.length_b   1.000
_cell.length_c   1.000
_cell.angle_alpha   90.00
_cell.angle_beta   90.00
_cell.angle_gamma   90.00
#
_symmetry.space_group_name_H-M   'P 1'
#
loop_
_entity.id
_entity.type
_entity.pdbx_description
1 polymer ?
#
loop_
_entity_poly.entity_id
_entity_poly.type
_entity_poly.pdbx_seq_one_letter_code
_entity_poly.pdbx_strand_id
1 'polypeptide(L)'
;EQLIKAKDIDSAVTGMSTGHPVRSIRNKMTKEYLRLEKEGADFMELEKLTLGSLRRAVIDGDVVNGTVMAGQIAGLIKKEESCKEIISEIMEQADRLMSGQQ
;
A
#
# COMPACT_ATOMS: atom_id res chain seq x y z
N GLU A 1 3.72 1.08 -11.31
CA GLU A 1 5.17 0.82 -11.20
C GLU A 1 5.62 0.53 -9.77
N GLN A 2 5.14 1.29 -8.77
CA GLN A 2 5.58 1.11 -7.38
C GLN A 2 5.26 -0.29 -6.84
N LEU A 3 4.11 -0.85 -7.18
CA LEU A 3 3.74 -2.21 -6.77
C LEU A 3 4.67 -3.25 -7.37
N ILE A 4 5.04 -3.09 -8.65
CA ILE A 4 5.92 -4.04 -9.34
C ILE A 4 7.33 -4.03 -8.75
N LYS A 5 7.81 -2.86 -8.33
CA LYS A 5 9.12 -2.69 -7.69
C LYS A 5 9.14 -3.17 -6.24
N ALA A 6 7.99 -3.25 -5.60
CA ALA A 6 7.88 -3.57 -4.18
C ALA A 6 8.25 -5.03 -3.91
N LYS A 7 8.88 -5.23 -2.76
CA LYS A 7 9.13 -6.56 -2.18
C LYS A 7 8.14 -6.77 -1.04
N ASP A 8 8.06 -7.99 -0.55
CA ASP A 8 7.14 -8.34 0.55
C ASP A 8 7.40 -7.56 1.85
N ILE A 9 8.61 -7.02 2.03
CA ILE A 9 8.97 -6.21 3.21
C ILE A 9 8.80 -4.70 3.00
N ASP A 10 8.36 -4.26 1.83
CA ASP A 10 8.33 -2.83 1.48
C ASP A 10 7.06 -2.10 1.90
N SER A 11 6.09 -2.80 2.48
CA SER A 11 4.89 -2.16 3.02
C SER A 11 5.00 -1.93 4.52
N ALA A 12 4.27 -0.94 5.01
CA ALA A 12 4.19 -0.62 6.43
C ALA A 12 2.77 -0.17 6.80
N VAL A 13 2.40 -0.37 8.05
CA VAL A 13 1.12 0.09 8.58
C VAL A 13 1.34 1.37 9.37
N THR A 14 0.60 2.41 9.00
CA THR A 14 0.55 3.69 9.72
C THR A 14 -0.82 3.84 10.37
N GLY A 15 -0.94 4.71 11.40
CA GLY A 15 -2.21 5.04 11.99
C GLY A 15 -2.69 4.08 13.07
N MET A 16 -1.85 3.20 13.59
CA MET A 16 -2.22 2.30 14.69
C MET A 16 -2.60 3.08 15.94
N SER A 17 -1.88 4.17 16.23
CA SER A 17 -2.14 5.00 17.40
C SER A 17 -3.46 5.77 17.33
N THR A 18 -3.97 6.00 16.12
CA THR A 18 -5.22 6.76 15.91
C THR A 18 -6.44 5.85 15.78
N GLY A 19 -6.26 4.55 15.74
CA GLY A 19 -7.33 3.59 15.49
C GLY A 19 -7.75 3.48 14.02
N HIS A 20 -7.01 4.11 13.11
CA HIS A 20 -7.28 4.08 11.67
C HIS A 20 -6.06 3.57 10.90
N PRO A 21 -5.74 2.27 11.03
CA PRO A 21 -4.53 1.72 10.39
C PRO A 21 -4.68 1.66 8.86
N VAL A 22 -3.60 2.03 8.18
CA VAL A 22 -3.51 1.97 6.71
C VAL A 22 -2.20 1.30 6.34
N ARG A 23 -2.25 0.34 5.42
CA ARG A 23 -1.04 -0.27 4.87
C ARG A 23 -0.71 0.38 3.53
N SER A 24 0.54 0.77 3.39
CA SER A 24 1.04 1.42 2.17
C SER A 24 2.50 1.06 1.94
N ILE A 25 3.01 1.39 0.76
CA ILE A 25 4.42 1.20 0.44
C ILE A 25 5.25 2.23 1.22
N ARG A 26 6.35 1.78 1.81
CA ARG A 26 7.26 2.65 2.57
C ARG A 26 7.85 3.71 1.66
N ASN A 27 7.77 4.95 2.10
CA ASN A 27 8.39 6.09 1.44
C ASN A 27 8.76 7.14 2.48
N LYS A 28 9.18 8.32 2.05
CA LYS A 28 9.56 9.40 2.96
C LYS A 28 8.40 9.77 3.90
N MET A 29 7.19 9.86 3.37
CA MET A 29 6.00 10.23 4.15
C MET A 29 5.69 9.17 5.23
N THR A 30 5.69 7.89 4.89
CA THR A 30 5.39 6.83 5.85
C THR A 30 6.44 6.75 6.96
N LYS A 31 7.72 6.96 6.62
CA LYS A 31 8.80 6.97 7.61
C LYS A 31 8.63 8.11 8.59
N GLU A 32 8.30 9.29 8.10
CA GLU A 32 8.04 10.46 8.94
C GLU A 32 6.82 10.25 9.83
N TYR A 33 5.75 9.69 9.28
CA TYR A 33 4.55 9.38 10.04
C TYR A 33 4.83 8.41 11.19
N LEU A 34 5.55 7.32 10.91
CA LEU A 34 5.91 6.34 11.93
C LEU A 34 6.82 6.92 13.01
N ARG A 35 7.74 7.81 12.61
CA ARG A 35 8.60 8.52 13.56
C ARG A 35 7.77 9.37 14.52
N LEU A 36 6.80 10.12 13.99
CA LEU A 36 5.92 10.97 14.79
C LEU A 36 5.03 10.12 15.71
N GLU A 37 4.49 9.00 15.22
CA GLU A 37 3.72 8.09 16.06
C GLU A 37 4.54 7.57 17.24
N LYS A 38 5.79 7.20 16.99
CA LYS A 38 6.69 6.69 18.02
C LYS A 38 7.00 7.76 19.07
N GLU A 39 7.06 9.02 18.68
CA GLU A 39 7.30 10.15 19.58
C GLU A 39 6.03 10.56 20.34
N GLY A 40 4.89 9.95 20.06
CA GLY A 40 3.64 10.25 20.74
C GLY A 40 2.87 11.45 20.18
N ALA A 41 3.11 11.82 18.91
CA ALA A 41 2.37 12.90 18.26
C ALA A 41 0.86 12.65 18.29
N ASP A 42 0.07 13.70 18.44
CA ASP A 42 -1.37 13.59 18.50
C ASP A 42 -1.98 13.42 17.09
N PHE A 43 -3.27 13.10 17.06
CA PHE A 43 -4.01 12.89 15.81
C PHE A 43 -3.91 14.09 14.86
N MET A 44 -3.99 15.31 15.39
CA MET A 44 -3.95 16.53 14.56
C MET A 44 -2.62 16.72 13.86
N GLU A 45 -1.52 16.42 14.53
CA GLU A 45 -0.18 16.50 13.93
C GLU A 45 -0.01 15.45 12.83
N LEU A 46 -0.47 14.23 13.09
CA LEU A 46 -0.41 13.15 12.12
C LEU A 46 -1.30 13.43 10.91
N GLU A 47 -2.49 13.97 11.13
CA GLU A 47 -3.41 14.30 10.05
C GLU A 47 -2.84 15.37 9.10
N LYS A 48 -2.13 16.36 9.61
CA LYS A 48 -1.48 17.38 8.78
C LYS A 48 -0.52 16.75 7.76
N LEU A 49 0.19 15.72 8.18
CA LEU A 49 1.13 15.02 7.28
C LEU A 49 0.41 14.24 6.18
N THR A 50 -0.73 13.63 6.50
CA THR A 50 -1.45 12.76 5.58
C THR A 50 -2.53 13.45 4.76
N LEU A 51 -2.90 14.68 5.11
CA LEU A 51 -3.96 15.40 4.41
C LEU A 51 -3.62 15.55 2.92
N GLY A 52 -4.47 14.98 2.06
CA GLY A 52 -4.26 14.99 0.61
C GLY A 52 -3.16 14.04 0.12
N SER A 53 -2.60 13.20 0.98
CA SER A 53 -1.48 12.33 0.61
C SER A 53 -1.85 11.28 -0.44
N LEU A 54 -3.05 10.71 -0.38
CA LEU A 54 -3.51 9.75 -1.38
C LEU A 54 -3.64 10.42 -2.75
N ARG A 55 -4.20 11.62 -2.79
CA ARG A 55 -4.32 12.40 -4.02
C ARG A 55 -2.94 12.71 -4.62
N ARG A 56 -1.96 13.09 -3.79
CA ARG A 56 -0.60 13.35 -4.26
C ARG A 56 -0.01 12.15 -4.98
N ALA A 57 -0.20 10.96 -4.45
CA ALA A 57 0.32 9.75 -5.10
C ALA A 57 -0.46 9.40 -6.38
N VAL A 58 -1.79 9.40 -6.32
CA VAL A 58 -2.63 8.90 -7.40
C VAL A 58 -2.76 9.89 -8.56
N ILE A 59 -2.93 11.17 -8.26
CA ILE A 59 -3.15 12.21 -9.27
C ILE A 59 -1.83 12.87 -9.69
N ASP A 60 -1.03 13.29 -8.71
CA ASP A 60 0.19 14.03 -8.99
C ASP A 60 1.41 13.13 -9.23
N GLY A 61 1.29 11.82 -8.97
CA GLY A 61 2.38 10.87 -9.14
C GLY A 61 3.50 11.02 -8.11
N ASP A 62 3.24 11.72 -7.00
CA ASP A 62 4.23 11.91 -5.94
C ASP A 62 4.29 10.69 -5.03
N VAL A 63 5.16 9.75 -5.37
CA VAL A 63 5.36 8.51 -4.62
C VAL A 63 6.30 8.67 -3.42
N VAL A 64 6.89 9.84 -3.26
CA VAL A 64 7.79 10.16 -2.14
C VAL A 64 7.02 10.74 -0.96
N ASN A 65 6.13 11.69 -1.21
CA ASN A 65 5.37 12.40 -0.18
C ASN A 65 3.90 12.00 -0.13
N GLY A 66 3.45 11.16 -1.05
CA GLY A 66 2.08 10.67 -1.11
C GLY A 66 1.90 9.32 -0.44
N THR A 67 0.65 8.89 -0.31
CA THR A 67 0.31 7.56 0.20
C THR A 67 0.08 6.61 -0.97
N VAL A 68 0.93 5.61 -1.10
CA VAL A 68 0.77 4.54 -2.10
C VAL A 68 0.20 3.32 -1.38
N MET A 69 -1.11 3.18 -1.40
CA MET A 69 -1.80 2.09 -0.70
C MET A 69 -1.49 0.75 -1.35
N ALA A 70 -1.15 -0.23 -0.52
CA ALA A 70 -0.83 -1.57 -1.01
C ALA A 70 -0.99 -2.59 0.11
N GLY A 71 -1.43 -3.79 -0.25
CA GLY A 71 -1.50 -4.91 0.69
C GLY A 71 -0.16 -5.65 0.77
N GLN A 72 -0.10 -6.64 1.64
CA GLN A 72 1.09 -7.47 1.82
C GLN A 72 1.44 -8.26 0.55
N ILE A 73 0.45 -8.53 -0.30
CA ILE A 73 0.62 -9.26 -1.56
C ILE A 73 1.42 -8.48 -2.61
N ALA A 74 1.70 -7.19 -2.37
CA ALA A 74 2.40 -6.32 -3.33
C ALA A 74 3.69 -6.96 -3.86
N GLY A 75 4.42 -7.68 -3.01
CA GLY A 75 5.66 -8.37 -3.42
C GLY A 75 5.47 -9.44 -4.49
N LEU A 76 4.25 -9.91 -4.70
CA LEU A 76 3.92 -10.91 -5.72
C LEU A 76 3.43 -10.31 -7.04
N ILE A 77 3.24 -9.00 -7.10
CA ILE A 77 2.81 -8.31 -8.31
C ILE A 77 4.03 -8.07 -9.19
N LYS A 78 4.03 -8.64 -10.40
CA LYS A 78 5.23 -8.62 -11.27
C LYS A 78 5.03 -7.90 -12.60
N LYS A 79 3.78 -7.64 -13.00
CA LYS A 79 3.49 -7.02 -14.30
C LYS A 79 2.24 -6.16 -14.24
N GLU A 80 2.14 -5.25 -15.19
CA GLU A 80 0.92 -4.47 -15.41
C GLU A 80 -0.04 -5.32 -16.24
N GLU A 81 -1.30 -5.35 -15.81
CA GLU A 81 -2.34 -6.13 -16.46
C GLU A 81 -3.64 -5.34 -16.51
N SER A 82 -4.50 -5.63 -17.48
CA SER A 82 -5.84 -5.07 -17.52
C SER A 82 -6.68 -5.68 -16.40
N CYS A 83 -7.77 -5.01 -16.04
CA CYS A 83 -8.71 -5.55 -15.04
C CYS A 83 -9.25 -6.92 -15.46
N LYS A 84 -9.52 -7.10 -16.76
CA LYS A 84 -9.97 -8.39 -17.31
C LYS A 84 -8.95 -9.50 -17.06
N GLU A 85 -7.68 -9.23 -17.35
CA GLU A 85 -6.58 -10.18 -17.14
C GLU A 85 -6.42 -10.55 -15.68
N ILE A 86 -6.47 -9.56 -14.78
CA ILE A 86 -6.33 -9.77 -13.34
C ILE A 86 -7.46 -10.67 -12.82
N ILE A 87 -8.71 -10.35 -13.17
CA ILE A 87 -9.88 -11.12 -12.72
C ILE A 87 -9.84 -12.53 -13.29
N SER A 88 -9.54 -12.67 -14.59
CA SER A 88 -9.46 -13.98 -15.24
C SER A 88 -8.38 -14.85 -14.59
N GLU A 89 -7.21 -14.30 -14.30
CA GLU A 89 -6.13 -15.05 -13.66
C GLU A 89 -6.51 -15.52 -12.26
N ILE A 90 -7.14 -14.64 -11.46
CA ILE A 90 -7.60 -15.00 -10.12
C ILE A 90 -8.60 -16.16 -10.19
N MET A 91 -9.58 -16.09 -11.09
CA MET A 91 -10.60 -17.12 -11.22
C MET A 91 -10.03 -18.44 -11.73
N GLU A 92 -9.12 -18.40 -12.68
CA GLU A 92 -8.45 -19.61 -13.19
C GLU A 92 -7.62 -20.29 -12.11
N GLN A 93 -6.87 -19.52 -11.32
CA GLN A 93 -6.08 -20.07 -10.21
C GLN A 93 -6.99 -20.65 -9.12
N ALA A 94 -8.09 -19.97 -8.81
CA ALA A 94 -9.05 -20.47 -7.83
C ALA A 94 -9.67 -21.79 -8.30
N ASP A 95 -10.06 -21.91 -9.56
CA ASP A 95 -10.63 -23.14 -10.13
C ASP A 95 -9.63 -24.30 -10.07
N ARG A 96 -8.37 -24.04 -10.39
CA ARG A 96 -7.31 -25.06 -10.31
C ARG A 96 -7.11 -25.56 -8.88
N LEU A 97 -7.06 -24.64 -7.93
CA LEU A 97 -6.90 -25.00 -6.51
C LEU A 97 -8.10 -25.76 -5.98
N MET A 98 -9.31 -25.35 -6.34
CA MET A 98 -10.55 -26.02 -5.93
C MET A 98 -10.68 -27.43 -6.51
N SER A 99 -10.15 -27.67 -7.69
CA SER A 99 -10.15 -29.01 -8.32
C SER A 99 -8.96 -29.89 -7.89
N GLY A 100 -8.11 -29.41 -6.98
CA GLY A 100 -6.93 -30.13 -6.50
C GLY A 100 -5.74 -30.08 -7.44
N GLN A 101 -5.77 -29.25 -8.47
CA GLN A 101 -4.63 -29.03 -9.38
C GLN A 101 -3.73 -27.90 -8.85
N GLN A 102 -2.47 -28.05 -9.08
CA GLN A 102 -1.49 -27.03 -8.69
C GLN A 102 -0.77 -26.44 -9.90
#